data_3625ef307a08dc05aadf8fb1dc1cb2dc
#
_entry.id   3625ef307a08dc05aadf8fb1dc1cb2dc
#
_cell.length_a   1.000
_cell.length_b   1.000
_cell.length_c   1.000
_cell.angle_alpha   90.00
_cell.angle_beta   90.00
_cell.angle_gamma   90.00
#
_symmetry.space_group_name_H-M   'P 1'
#
loop_
_entity.id
_entity.type
_entity.pdbx_description
1 polymer ?
#
loop_
_entity_poly.entity_id
_entity_poly.type
_entity_poly.pdbx_seq_one_letter_code
_entity_poly.pdbx_strand_id
1 'polypeptide(L)'
;AAVLKVYECRALVNSVTGEEESLETVLPLVKEFGAAVVAISNDETGISEDPDKRFEVAKKILQRAQDHGLGVADVVVDPLVMPIGALNLSGASALKLIRRLREELHVNTICGASNVSFGLPNRHSLNASFLSMGIGAGLTSAIMNPLHIEEMNAVRGANVIAGKDPECRNWIAKYREPIAGNNSKCLSRKRKRRPKAKGLPQYD
;
A
#
# COMPACT_ATOMS: atom_id res chain seq x y z
N ALA A 1 -21.88 -4.30 -16.03
CA ALA A 1 -21.84 -4.31 -17.50
C ALA A 1 -22.11 -2.93 -18.13
N ALA A 2 -23.26 -2.25 -17.82
CA ALA A 2 -23.64 -1.00 -18.49
C ALA A 2 -22.58 0.11 -18.41
N VAL A 3 -22.01 0.35 -17.23
CA VAL A 3 -20.96 1.37 -17.04
C VAL A 3 -19.68 1.02 -17.79
N LEU A 4 -19.29 -0.26 -17.81
CA LEU A 4 -18.07 -0.68 -18.50
C LEU A 4 -18.15 -0.48 -20.03
N LYS A 5 -19.35 -0.48 -20.62
CA LYS A 5 -19.54 -0.23 -22.05
C LYS A 5 -19.23 1.21 -22.49
N VAL A 6 -19.33 2.17 -21.56
CA VAL A 6 -19.13 3.59 -21.84
C VAL A 6 -17.87 4.16 -21.20
N TYR A 7 -17.13 3.32 -20.43
CA TYR A 7 -15.91 3.76 -19.76
C TYR A 7 -14.71 3.64 -20.72
N GLU A 8 -14.09 4.76 -21.04
CA GLU A 8 -13.05 4.84 -22.07
C GLU A 8 -11.66 4.33 -21.64
N CYS A 9 -11.43 4.19 -20.32
CA CYS A 9 -10.16 3.73 -19.78
C CYS A 9 -10.25 2.30 -19.26
N ARG A 10 -9.11 1.72 -18.86
CA ARG A 10 -9.10 0.45 -18.16
C ARG A 10 -9.72 0.62 -16.77
N ALA A 11 -10.87 -0.01 -16.53
CA ALA A 11 -11.57 0.06 -15.27
C ALA A 11 -10.89 -0.81 -14.19
N LEU A 12 -11.00 -0.40 -12.94
CA LEU A 12 -10.78 -1.26 -11.77
C LEU A 12 -12.14 -1.53 -11.13
N VAL A 13 -12.66 -2.73 -11.35
CA VAL A 13 -13.97 -3.16 -10.82
C VAL A 13 -13.81 -3.44 -9.33
N ASN A 14 -14.64 -2.81 -8.50
CA ASN A 14 -14.65 -3.02 -7.06
C ASN A 14 -16.06 -3.49 -6.65
N SER A 15 -16.20 -4.77 -6.32
CA SER A 15 -15.25 -5.83 -6.14
C SER A 15 -15.81 -7.20 -6.52
N VAL A 16 -14.96 -8.23 -6.43
CA VAL A 16 -15.34 -9.64 -6.42
C VAL A 16 -14.99 -10.22 -5.04
N THR A 17 -15.81 -11.15 -4.56
CA THR A 17 -15.56 -11.92 -3.33
C THR A 17 -15.25 -13.39 -3.67
N GLY A 18 -14.86 -14.18 -2.67
CA GLY A 18 -14.65 -15.63 -2.82
C GLY A 18 -15.94 -16.46 -2.96
N GLU A 19 -17.11 -15.80 -2.91
CA GLU A 19 -18.43 -16.43 -3.13
C GLU A 19 -18.57 -16.85 -4.58
N GLU A 20 -19.07 -18.07 -4.83
CA GLU A 20 -19.20 -18.61 -6.18
C GLU A 20 -20.08 -17.75 -7.09
N GLU A 21 -21.21 -17.24 -6.58
CA GLU A 21 -22.08 -16.34 -7.34
C GLU A 21 -21.36 -15.04 -7.77
N SER A 22 -20.54 -14.48 -6.88
CA SER A 22 -19.74 -13.29 -7.16
C SER A 22 -18.68 -13.57 -8.23
N LEU A 23 -17.98 -14.70 -8.11
CA LEU A 23 -16.93 -15.12 -9.05
C LEU A 23 -17.51 -15.32 -10.46
N GLU A 24 -18.60 -16.08 -10.59
CA GLU A 24 -19.24 -16.37 -11.89
C GLU A 24 -19.90 -15.15 -12.53
N THR A 25 -20.31 -14.17 -11.73
CA THR A 25 -20.94 -12.95 -12.26
C THR A 25 -19.90 -11.90 -12.67
N VAL A 26 -18.84 -11.71 -11.88
CA VAL A 26 -17.93 -10.57 -12.03
C VAL A 26 -16.76 -10.91 -12.95
N LEU A 27 -16.10 -12.07 -12.78
CA LEU A 27 -14.88 -12.39 -13.52
C LEU A 27 -15.05 -12.44 -15.04
N PRO A 28 -16.15 -13.00 -15.60
CA PRO A 28 -16.41 -12.94 -17.04
C PRO A 28 -16.49 -11.51 -17.57
N LEU A 29 -17.16 -10.61 -16.83
CA LEU A 29 -17.26 -9.20 -17.22
C LEU A 29 -15.90 -8.50 -17.17
N VAL A 30 -15.09 -8.77 -16.14
CA VAL A 30 -13.73 -8.24 -16.04
C VAL A 30 -12.90 -8.66 -17.25
N LYS A 31 -13.02 -9.92 -17.66
CA LYS A 31 -12.34 -10.44 -18.85
C LYS A 31 -12.85 -9.82 -20.14
N GLU A 32 -14.17 -9.76 -20.33
CA GLU A 32 -14.82 -9.22 -21.53
C GLU A 32 -14.38 -7.77 -21.81
N PHE A 33 -14.31 -6.94 -20.74
CA PHE A 33 -13.98 -5.51 -20.88
C PHE A 33 -12.49 -5.21 -20.67
N GLY A 34 -11.61 -6.21 -20.52
CA GLY A 34 -10.18 -6.00 -20.28
C GLY A 34 -9.88 -5.19 -19.01
N ALA A 35 -10.80 -5.25 -18.03
CA ALA A 35 -10.68 -4.51 -16.77
C ALA A 35 -9.69 -5.20 -15.81
N ALA A 36 -9.43 -4.55 -14.67
CA ALA A 36 -8.84 -5.15 -13.49
C ALA A 36 -9.92 -5.27 -12.40
N VAL A 37 -9.69 -6.09 -11.38
CA VAL A 37 -10.67 -6.32 -10.32
C VAL A 37 -10.03 -6.30 -8.94
N VAL A 38 -10.74 -5.69 -7.98
CA VAL A 38 -10.43 -5.80 -6.56
C VAL A 38 -11.03 -7.10 -6.04
N ALA A 39 -10.20 -7.97 -5.47
CA ALA A 39 -10.59 -9.22 -4.84
C ALA A 39 -10.63 -9.06 -3.32
N ILE A 40 -11.81 -9.04 -2.73
CA ILE A 40 -11.98 -8.96 -1.28
C ILE A 40 -11.82 -10.36 -0.68
N SER A 41 -10.97 -10.51 0.32
CA SER A 41 -10.60 -11.77 0.96
C SER A 41 -11.65 -12.28 1.97
N ASN A 42 -12.92 -12.38 1.52
CA ASN A 42 -14.05 -13.00 2.23
C ASN A 42 -14.82 -13.93 1.28
N ASP A 43 -15.56 -14.88 1.83
CA ASP A 43 -16.36 -15.87 1.09
C ASP A 43 -17.73 -16.10 1.77
N GLU A 44 -18.40 -17.18 1.39
CA GLU A 44 -19.73 -17.59 1.89
C GLU A 44 -19.78 -17.75 3.42
N THR A 45 -18.64 -17.97 4.08
CA THR A 45 -18.54 -18.06 5.55
C THR A 45 -18.47 -16.68 6.22
N GLY A 46 -18.41 -15.63 5.42
CA GLY A 46 -18.30 -14.24 5.87
C GLY A 46 -16.85 -13.78 6.05
N ILE A 47 -16.66 -12.78 6.92
CA ILE A 47 -15.36 -12.17 7.18
C ILE A 47 -14.66 -12.93 8.30
N SER A 48 -13.60 -13.67 7.97
CA SER A 48 -12.78 -14.33 8.97
C SER A 48 -11.79 -13.36 9.64
N GLU A 49 -11.60 -13.45 10.94
CA GLU A 49 -10.54 -12.73 11.64
C GLU A 49 -9.15 -13.38 11.42
N ASP A 50 -9.14 -14.66 11.03
CA ASP A 50 -7.92 -15.43 10.79
C ASP A 50 -7.27 -15.01 9.45
N PRO A 51 -6.06 -14.45 9.47
CA PRO A 51 -5.35 -14.04 8.25
C PRO A 51 -5.01 -15.24 7.35
N ASP A 52 -4.87 -16.45 7.90
CA ASP A 52 -4.53 -17.63 7.11
C ASP A 52 -5.75 -18.08 6.28
N LYS A 53 -6.96 -18.00 6.86
CA LYS A 53 -8.21 -18.24 6.10
C LYS A 53 -8.41 -17.20 4.99
N ARG A 54 -8.20 -15.92 5.29
CA ARG A 54 -8.28 -14.86 4.26
C ARG A 54 -7.26 -15.07 3.13
N PHE A 55 -6.09 -15.58 3.45
CA PHE A 55 -5.08 -15.92 2.45
C PHE A 55 -5.55 -17.02 1.52
N GLU A 56 -6.19 -18.09 2.04
CA GLU A 56 -6.74 -19.15 1.21
C GLU A 56 -7.91 -18.67 0.34
N VAL A 57 -8.76 -17.77 0.85
CA VAL A 57 -9.80 -17.13 0.03
C VAL A 57 -9.19 -16.32 -1.11
N ALA A 58 -8.17 -15.51 -0.85
CA ALA A 58 -7.47 -14.75 -1.88
C ALA A 58 -6.88 -15.68 -2.96
N LYS A 59 -6.29 -16.80 -2.54
CA LYS A 59 -5.75 -17.83 -3.44
C LYS A 59 -6.84 -18.49 -4.29
N LYS A 60 -8.01 -18.79 -3.70
CA LYS A 60 -9.20 -19.27 -4.43
C LYS A 60 -9.61 -18.28 -5.51
N ILE A 61 -9.77 -17.00 -5.16
CA ILE A 61 -10.18 -15.96 -6.12
C ILE A 61 -9.16 -15.84 -7.27
N LEU A 62 -7.87 -15.88 -6.96
CA LEU A 62 -6.81 -15.82 -7.98
C LEU A 62 -6.86 -17.02 -8.94
N GLN A 63 -7.06 -18.23 -8.42
CA GLN A 63 -7.20 -19.43 -9.26
C GLN A 63 -8.40 -19.30 -10.18
N ARG A 64 -9.56 -18.88 -9.64
CA ARG A 64 -10.78 -18.68 -10.45
C ARG A 64 -10.60 -17.58 -11.50
N ALA A 65 -9.89 -16.49 -11.16
CA ALA A 65 -9.56 -15.45 -12.13
C ALA A 65 -8.70 -16.01 -13.29
N GLN A 66 -7.72 -16.85 -12.98
CA GLN A 66 -6.91 -17.52 -14.00
C GLN A 66 -7.75 -18.49 -14.87
N ASP A 67 -8.69 -19.22 -14.29
CA ASP A 67 -9.61 -20.11 -15.03
C ASP A 67 -10.46 -19.33 -16.04
N HIS A 68 -10.81 -18.07 -15.70
CA HIS A 68 -11.46 -17.13 -16.62
C HIS A 68 -10.47 -16.40 -17.56
N GLY A 69 -9.19 -16.75 -17.55
CA GLY A 69 -8.16 -16.19 -18.43
C GLY A 69 -7.69 -14.79 -18.03
N LEU A 70 -7.86 -14.39 -16.76
CA LEU A 70 -7.28 -13.17 -16.20
C LEU A 70 -5.87 -13.45 -15.70
N GLY A 71 -4.96 -12.47 -15.87
CA GLY A 71 -3.61 -12.56 -15.33
C GLY A 71 -3.56 -12.13 -13.86
N VAL A 72 -2.51 -12.53 -13.14
CA VAL A 72 -2.27 -12.09 -11.75
C VAL A 72 -2.22 -10.56 -11.65
N ALA A 73 -1.70 -9.87 -12.68
CA ALA A 73 -1.62 -8.41 -12.74
C ALA A 73 -2.99 -7.71 -12.87
N ASP A 74 -4.04 -8.48 -13.22
CA ASP A 74 -5.40 -7.97 -13.37
C ASP A 74 -6.19 -8.03 -12.06
N VAL A 75 -5.64 -8.69 -11.04
CA VAL A 75 -6.28 -8.87 -9.73
C VAL A 75 -5.51 -8.10 -8.67
N VAL A 76 -6.23 -7.27 -7.90
CA VAL A 76 -5.68 -6.50 -6.78
C VAL A 76 -6.39 -6.97 -5.51
N VAL A 77 -5.67 -7.61 -4.59
CA VAL A 77 -6.28 -8.21 -3.41
C VAL A 77 -6.46 -7.20 -2.29
N ASP A 78 -7.70 -7.11 -1.76
CA ASP A 78 -7.99 -6.36 -0.54
C ASP A 78 -7.88 -7.30 0.67
N PRO A 79 -6.91 -7.08 1.59
CA PRO A 79 -6.75 -7.88 2.80
C PRO A 79 -7.87 -7.66 3.82
N LEU A 80 -8.83 -6.81 3.53
CA LEU A 80 -9.98 -6.47 4.37
C LEU A 80 -9.55 -5.93 5.74
N VAL A 81 -9.09 -4.68 5.75
CA VAL A 81 -8.66 -4.01 6.98
C VAL A 81 -9.87 -3.66 7.85
N MET A 82 -9.91 -4.21 9.05
CA MET A 82 -10.98 -4.00 10.03
C MET A 82 -10.58 -2.95 11.07
N PRO A 83 -11.58 -2.26 11.70
CA PRO A 83 -11.30 -1.28 12.74
C PRO A 83 -10.59 -1.87 13.95
N ILE A 84 -9.44 -1.33 14.33
CA ILE A 84 -8.69 -1.77 15.52
C ILE A 84 -9.42 -1.47 16.82
N GLY A 85 -10.33 -0.49 16.82
CA GLY A 85 -11.18 -0.20 17.97
C GLY A 85 -12.21 -1.30 18.27
N ALA A 86 -12.59 -2.10 17.27
CA ALA A 86 -13.47 -3.24 17.43
C ALA A 86 -12.70 -4.56 17.59
N LEU A 87 -11.59 -4.70 16.84
CA LEU A 87 -10.79 -5.93 16.78
C LEU A 87 -9.31 -5.57 16.98
N ASN A 88 -8.84 -5.64 18.20
CA ASN A 88 -7.51 -5.16 18.64
C ASN A 88 -6.34 -5.62 17.75
N LEU A 89 -6.37 -6.87 17.27
CA LEU A 89 -5.28 -7.43 16.45
C LEU A 89 -5.47 -7.25 14.95
N SER A 90 -6.56 -6.62 14.50
CA SER A 90 -6.90 -6.54 13.06
C SER A 90 -5.83 -5.82 12.24
N GLY A 91 -5.21 -4.79 12.78
CA GLY A 91 -4.10 -4.08 12.11
C GLY A 91 -2.89 -4.99 11.90
N ALA A 92 -2.47 -5.70 12.93
CA ALA A 92 -1.34 -6.63 12.85
C ALA A 92 -1.64 -7.80 11.89
N SER A 93 -2.86 -8.36 11.94
CA SER A 93 -3.33 -9.41 11.04
C SER A 93 -3.34 -8.95 9.58
N ALA A 94 -3.82 -7.73 9.32
CA ALA A 94 -3.80 -7.15 7.98
C ALA A 94 -2.37 -6.98 7.44
N LEU A 95 -1.43 -6.50 8.25
CA LEU A 95 -0.02 -6.36 7.86
C LEU A 95 0.63 -7.73 7.57
N LYS A 96 0.34 -8.76 8.38
CA LYS A 96 0.78 -10.14 8.12
C LYS A 96 0.26 -10.64 6.78
N LEU A 97 -1.04 -10.45 6.54
CA LEU A 97 -1.69 -10.89 5.29
C LEU A 97 -1.13 -10.15 4.07
N ILE A 98 -0.96 -8.82 4.13
CA ILE A 98 -0.36 -8.02 3.05
C ILE A 98 1.01 -8.58 2.67
N ARG A 99 1.85 -8.89 3.66
CA ARG A 99 3.18 -9.45 3.43
C ARG A 99 3.10 -10.80 2.71
N ARG A 100 2.27 -11.72 3.19
CA ARG A 100 2.09 -13.03 2.56
C ARG A 100 1.56 -12.94 1.14
N LEU A 101 0.54 -12.11 0.91
CA LEU A 101 -0.01 -11.88 -0.44
C LEU A 101 1.09 -11.41 -1.41
N ARG A 102 1.99 -10.54 -0.93
CA ARG A 102 3.07 -9.99 -1.73
C ARG A 102 4.20 -10.99 -1.97
N GLU A 103 4.63 -11.71 -0.94
CA GLU A 103 5.78 -12.61 -0.99
C GLU A 103 5.44 -13.98 -1.59
N GLU A 104 4.24 -14.54 -1.28
CA GLU A 104 3.87 -15.89 -1.70
C GLU A 104 3.06 -15.91 -3.01
N LEU A 105 2.17 -14.94 -3.23
CA LEU A 105 1.30 -14.89 -4.41
C LEU A 105 1.72 -13.85 -5.45
N HIS A 106 2.66 -12.96 -5.10
CA HIS A 106 3.19 -11.89 -5.97
C HIS A 106 2.11 -10.97 -6.55
N VAL A 107 0.97 -10.82 -5.85
CA VAL A 107 -0.17 -10.00 -6.27
C VAL A 107 -0.02 -8.56 -5.80
N ASN A 108 -0.72 -7.65 -6.49
CA ASN A 108 -0.95 -6.31 -5.99
C ASN A 108 -2.00 -6.32 -4.87
N THR A 109 -1.88 -5.38 -3.94
CA THR A 109 -2.77 -5.26 -2.80
C THR A 109 -3.36 -3.86 -2.71
N ILE A 110 -4.60 -3.75 -2.21
CA ILE A 110 -5.30 -2.49 -2.00
C ILE A 110 -6.06 -2.55 -0.68
N CYS A 111 -6.25 -1.42 -0.02
CA CYS A 111 -7.17 -1.35 1.12
C CYS A 111 -7.75 0.05 1.30
N GLY A 112 -8.90 0.13 1.97
CA GLY A 112 -9.44 1.37 2.50
C GLY A 112 -8.60 1.83 3.69
N ALA A 113 -7.73 2.84 3.51
CA ALA A 113 -6.76 3.26 4.51
C ALA A 113 -7.38 3.74 5.83
N SER A 114 -8.57 4.33 5.79
CA SER A 114 -9.24 4.85 6.99
C SER A 114 -10.07 3.82 7.76
N ASN A 115 -10.19 2.60 7.27
CA ASN A 115 -10.93 1.54 7.98
C ASN A 115 -10.24 1.20 9.31
N VAL A 116 -8.91 1.15 9.34
CA VAL A 116 -8.12 0.80 10.53
C VAL A 116 -8.47 1.65 11.75
N SER A 117 -8.76 2.93 11.55
CA SER A 117 -8.99 3.92 12.62
C SER A 117 -10.45 4.22 12.89
N PHE A 118 -11.38 3.48 12.26
CA PHE A 118 -12.81 3.78 12.40
C PHE A 118 -13.26 3.74 13.87
N GLY A 119 -14.00 4.78 14.29
CA GLY A 119 -14.47 4.95 15.67
C GLY A 119 -13.44 5.49 16.66
N LEU A 120 -12.18 5.71 16.26
CA LEU A 120 -11.13 6.21 17.15
C LEU A 120 -10.86 7.72 16.96
N PRO A 121 -10.34 8.41 17.98
CA PRO A 121 -9.89 9.80 17.85
C PRO A 121 -8.57 9.87 17.04
N ASN A 122 -8.23 11.07 16.56
CA ASN A 122 -6.99 11.36 15.82
C ASN A 122 -6.72 10.36 14.67
N ARG A 123 -7.73 10.13 13.84
CA ARG A 123 -7.73 9.11 12.80
C ARG A 123 -6.61 9.28 11.79
N HIS A 124 -6.26 10.51 11.41
CA HIS A 124 -5.24 10.78 10.40
C HIS A 124 -3.86 10.28 10.81
N SER A 125 -3.49 10.45 12.09
CA SER A 125 -2.22 9.92 12.61
C SER A 125 -2.19 8.38 12.59
N LEU A 126 -3.30 7.72 12.94
CA LEU A 126 -3.40 6.26 12.86
C LEU A 126 -3.35 5.76 11.41
N ASN A 127 -4.08 6.42 10.51
CA ASN A 127 -4.07 6.09 9.07
C ASN A 127 -2.66 6.26 8.49
N ALA A 128 -1.97 7.36 8.81
CA ALA A 128 -0.61 7.63 8.39
C ALA A 128 0.38 6.55 8.88
N SER A 129 0.25 6.15 10.14
CA SER A 129 1.06 5.07 10.72
C SER A 129 0.78 3.73 10.03
N PHE A 130 -0.50 3.37 9.84
CA PHE A 130 -0.89 2.15 9.14
C PHE A 130 -0.39 2.12 7.69
N LEU A 131 -0.54 3.22 6.95
CA LEU A 131 -0.04 3.33 5.58
C LEU A 131 1.47 3.11 5.50
N SER A 132 2.23 3.71 6.41
CA SER A 132 3.69 3.52 6.45
C SER A 132 4.07 2.06 6.72
N MET A 133 3.43 1.43 7.70
CA MET A 133 3.66 0.02 8.02
C MET A 133 3.19 -0.90 6.88
N GLY A 134 2.03 -0.59 6.26
CA GLY A 134 1.48 -1.32 5.12
C GLY A 134 2.42 -1.30 3.91
N ILE A 135 2.96 -0.13 3.56
CA ILE A 135 3.94 0.01 2.47
C ILE A 135 5.21 -0.82 2.77
N GLY A 136 5.67 -0.80 4.02
CA GLY A 136 6.77 -1.65 4.49
C GLY A 136 6.46 -3.15 4.45
N ALA A 137 5.19 -3.53 4.64
CA ALA A 137 4.72 -4.91 4.49
C ALA A 137 4.48 -5.34 3.04
N GLY A 138 4.49 -4.40 2.06
CA GLY A 138 4.28 -4.70 0.65
C GLY A 138 2.98 -4.18 0.05
N LEU A 139 2.21 -3.35 0.76
CA LEU A 139 1.02 -2.70 0.22
C LEU A 139 1.37 -1.89 -1.04
N THR A 140 0.61 -2.09 -2.12
CA THR A 140 0.88 -1.47 -3.41
C THR A 140 -0.05 -0.29 -3.73
N SER A 141 -1.24 -0.29 -3.18
CA SER A 141 -2.23 0.79 -3.38
C SER A 141 -3.14 0.96 -2.16
N ALA A 142 -3.81 2.12 -2.08
CA ALA A 142 -4.76 2.41 -1.03
C ALA A 142 -5.89 3.33 -1.54
N ILE A 143 -7.11 3.09 -1.04
CA ILE A 143 -8.24 4.00 -1.22
C ILE A 143 -8.18 5.00 -0.07
N MET A 144 -7.88 6.26 -0.37
CA MET A 144 -7.69 7.30 0.63
C MET A 144 -7.99 8.69 0.06
N ASN A 145 -8.15 9.68 0.93
CA ASN A 145 -8.23 11.07 0.50
C ASN A 145 -6.82 11.66 0.32
N PRO A 146 -6.39 11.96 -0.92
CA PRO A 146 -5.05 12.49 -1.17
C PRO A 146 -4.84 13.95 -0.69
N LEU A 147 -5.90 14.62 -0.22
CA LEU A 147 -5.82 15.96 0.35
C LEU A 147 -5.40 15.95 1.83
N HIS A 148 -5.41 14.81 2.50
CA HIS A 148 -4.92 14.68 3.86
C HIS A 148 -3.38 14.68 3.87
N ILE A 149 -2.81 15.83 4.24
CA ILE A 149 -1.35 16.09 4.16
C ILE A 149 -0.56 15.08 5.00
N GLU A 150 -1.05 14.77 6.21
CA GLU A 150 -0.39 13.84 7.14
C GLU A 150 -0.26 12.43 6.53
N GLU A 151 -1.35 11.89 5.99
CA GLU A 151 -1.37 10.59 5.33
C GLU A 151 -0.50 10.58 4.07
N MET A 152 -0.57 11.63 3.24
CA MET A 152 0.24 11.73 2.04
C MET A 152 1.73 11.89 2.32
N ASN A 153 2.10 12.58 3.40
CA ASN A 153 3.50 12.67 3.84
C ASN A 153 4.02 11.31 4.32
N ALA A 154 3.18 10.56 5.05
CA ALA A 154 3.49 9.20 5.47
C ALA A 154 3.74 8.27 4.27
N VAL A 155 2.87 8.32 3.25
CA VAL A 155 3.04 7.55 2.00
C VAL A 155 4.34 7.91 1.29
N ARG A 156 4.65 9.20 1.14
CA ARG A 156 5.89 9.65 0.49
C ARG A 156 7.13 9.21 1.25
N GLY A 157 7.13 9.42 2.58
CA GLY A 157 8.24 9.01 3.45
C GLY A 157 8.46 7.50 3.43
N ALA A 158 7.38 6.73 3.54
CA ALA A 158 7.45 5.27 3.48
C ALA A 158 8.00 4.75 2.14
N ASN A 159 7.63 5.37 1.01
CA ASN A 159 8.19 5.01 -0.30
C ASN A 159 9.69 5.28 -0.40
N VAL A 160 10.18 6.38 0.18
CA VAL A 160 11.63 6.66 0.25
C VAL A 160 12.34 5.58 1.07
N ILE A 161 11.83 5.30 2.28
CA ILE A 161 12.43 4.32 3.20
C ILE A 161 12.40 2.90 2.60
N ALA A 162 11.32 2.55 1.89
CA ALA A 162 11.17 1.26 1.21
C ALA A 162 11.95 1.16 -0.12
N GLY A 163 12.77 2.15 -0.49
CA GLY A 163 13.56 2.16 -1.73
C GLY A 163 12.73 2.30 -3.01
N LYS A 164 11.48 2.74 -2.92
CA LYS A 164 10.57 2.93 -4.06
C LYS A 164 10.67 4.32 -4.70
N ASP A 165 11.47 5.21 -4.15
CA ASP A 165 11.80 6.53 -4.70
C ASP A 165 13.31 6.62 -4.98
N PRO A 166 13.76 6.19 -6.18
CA PRO A 166 15.17 6.16 -6.53
C PRO A 166 15.85 7.53 -6.34
N GLU A 167 16.99 7.53 -5.65
CA GLU A 167 17.76 8.75 -5.34
C GLU A 167 16.93 9.82 -4.58
N CYS A 168 15.82 9.43 -3.96
CA CYS A 168 14.88 10.31 -3.26
C CYS A 168 14.35 11.45 -4.16
N ARG A 169 14.22 11.25 -5.46
CA ARG A 169 13.91 12.31 -6.43
C ARG A 169 12.58 13.00 -6.16
N ASN A 170 11.52 12.22 -5.95
CA ASN A 170 10.20 12.79 -5.71
C ASN A 170 10.11 13.50 -4.36
N TRP A 171 10.78 12.93 -3.35
CA TRP A 171 10.88 13.55 -2.03
C TRP A 171 11.62 14.89 -2.09
N ILE A 172 12.78 14.91 -2.72
CA ILE A 172 13.59 16.14 -2.86
C ILE A 172 12.83 17.19 -3.68
N ALA A 173 12.20 16.80 -4.79
CA ALA A 173 11.42 17.71 -5.62
C ALA A 173 10.25 18.34 -4.85
N LYS A 174 9.62 17.58 -3.94
CA LYS A 174 8.48 18.05 -3.14
C LYS A 174 8.86 18.98 -2.00
N TYR A 175 9.99 18.72 -1.33
CA TYR A 175 10.33 19.36 -0.05
C TYR A 175 11.58 20.25 -0.09
N ARG A 176 12.32 20.25 -1.20
CA ARG A 176 13.43 21.21 -1.35
C ARG A 176 12.84 22.58 -1.59
N GLU A 177 13.19 23.54 -0.74
CA GLU A 177 12.88 24.94 -0.99
C GLU A 177 13.52 25.39 -2.32
N PRO A 178 12.81 26.18 -3.14
CA PRO A 178 13.43 26.82 -4.31
C PRO A 178 14.66 27.57 -3.82
N ILE A 179 15.81 27.35 -4.43
CA ILE A 179 17.00 28.14 -4.15
C ILE A 179 16.61 29.58 -4.46
N ALA A 180 16.42 30.40 -3.43
CA ALA A 180 16.17 31.83 -3.60
C ALA A 180 17.26 32.39 -4.50
N GLY A 181 16.84 33.03 -5.60
CA GLY A 181 17.71 33.43 -6.68
C GLY A 181 19.00 34.09 -6.19
N ASN A 182 20.06 33.62 -6.75
CA ASN A 182 21.45 33.92 -6.54
C ASN A 182 21.70 35.43 -6.37
N ASN A 183 21.71 35.94 -5.15
CA ASN A 183 22.48 37.10 -4.84
C ASN A 183 23.86 36.61 -4.39
N SER A 184 24.76 36.64 -5.33
CA SER A 184 26.16 36.32 -5.24
C SER A 184 26.83 36.91 -3.97
N LYS A 185 27.00 36.06 -2.95
CA LYS A 185 28.19 36.15 -2.08
C LYS A 185 28.70 34.74 -1.88
N CYS A 186 29.65 34.39 -2.69
CA CYS A 186 30.52 33.24 -2.53
C CYS A 186 31.20 33.31 -1.16
N LEU A 187 30.58 32.73 -0.14
CA LEU A 187 31.24 32.44 1.12
C LEU A 187 32.12 31.20 0.89
N SER A 188 33.37 31.44 0.50
CA SER A 188 34.42 30.44 0.53
C SER A 188 34.46 29.81 1.93
N ARG A 189 33.85 28.63 2.09
CA ARG A 189 34.06 27.81 3.29
C ARG A 189 35.52 27.37 3.30
N LYS A 190 36.38 28.11 3.98
CA LYS A 190 37.70 27.64 4.37
C LYS A 190 37.50 26.34 5.15
N ARG A 191 37.89 25.22 4.54
CA ARG A 191 37.99 23.92 5.20
C ARG A 191 38.96 24.09 6.39
N LYS A 192 38.44 24.21 7.62
CA LYS A 192 39.25 24.05 8.82
C LYS A 192 39.80 22.63 8.82
N ARG A 193 41.14 22.51 8.66
CA ARG A 193 41.83 21.25 8.85
C ARG A 193 41.53 20.71 10.24
N ARG A 194 41.03 19.49 10.34
CA ARG A 194 40.92 18.75 11.60
C ARG A 194 42.32 18.61 12.22
N PRO A 195 42.49 18.87 13.52
CA PRO A 195 43.74 18.55 14.20
C PRO A 195 43.98 17.03 14.15
N LYS A 196 45.25 16.65 13.95
CA LYS A 196 45.66 15.24 14.06
C LYS A 196 45.41 14.76 15.48
N ALA A 197 44.72 13.61 15.62
CA ALA A 197 44.53 12.92 16.89
C ALA A 197 45.90 12.57 17.48
N LYS A 198 46.15 13.03 18.70
CA LYS A 198 47.28 12.55 19.51
C LYS A 198 47.00 11.12 19.94
N GLY A 199 48.04 10.29 19.85
CA GLY A 199 47.96 8.87 20.15
C GLY A 199 47.42 8.56 21.55
N LEU A 200 46.70 7.47 21.65
CA LEU A 200 46.24 6.87 22.89
C LEU A 200 47.43 6.38 23.73
N PRO A 201 47.41 6.55 25.06
CA PRO A 201 48.40 5.92 25.95
C PRO A 201 48.20 4.42 25.96
N GLN A 202 49.32 3.68 25.89
CA GLN A 202 49.36 2.25 26.18
C GLN A 202 49.25 2.09 27.70
N TYR A 203 48.37 1.19 28.11
CA TYR A 203 48.31 0.68 29.50
C TYR A 203 49.07 -0.65 29.51
N ASP A 204 50.05 -0.69 30.44
CA ASP A 204 50.72 -1.94 30.88
C ASP A 204 49.77 -2.81 31.64
#